data_5440227e39af2bf7623349f6194dd868
#
_entry.id   5440227e39af2bf7623349f6194dd868
#
_cell.length_a   1.000
_cell.length_b   1.000
_cell.length_c   1.000
_cell.angle_alpha   90.00
_cell.angle_beta   90.00
_cell.angle_gamma   90.00
#
_symmetry.space_group_name_H-M   'P 1'
#
loop_
_entity.id
_entity.type
_entity.pdbx_description
1 polymer ?
#
loop_
_entity_poly.entity_id
_entity_poly.type
_entity_poly.pdbx_seq_one_letter_code
_entity_poly.pdbx_strand_id
1 'polypeptide(L)'
;MHIYIKNKKLSINHYKVKCAVGKRGIGIKRREGDLITPKGKYKIKCIYYRKDRVTNFKSKLPKFPILKDMGWCDDPASKKYNKLVKFPYQFRAEKFFRKDNIYDIVLVLNYNLNPIIKSKGSAIFIHIAKKDYKNTAGCIAISK
;
A
#
# COMPACT_ATOMS: atom_id res chain seq x y z
N MET A 1 -11.80 12.57 9.82
CA MET A 1 -10.47 12.25 10.36
C MET A 1 -9.46 12.31 9.21
N HIS A 2 -8.35 13.04 9.40
CA HIS A 2 -7.29 13.20 8.41
C HIS A 2 -5.99 12.58 8.91
N ILE A 3 -5.26 11.96 7.99
CA ILE A 3 -3.91 11.44 8.23
C ILE A 3 -2.94 12.33 7.44
N TYR A 4 -1.94 12.87 8.12
CA TYR A 4 -0.90 13.71 7.51
C TYR A 4 0.43 12.97 7.53
N ILE A 5 1.16 13.03 6.41
CA ILE A 5 2.50 12.44 6.30
C ILE A 5 3.47 13.50 5.85
N LYS A 6 4.42 13.82 6.70
CA LYS A 6 5.50 14.79 6.44
C LYS A 6 6.77 14.37 7.20
N ASN A 7 7.94 14.51 6.57
CA ASN A 7 9.24 14.25 7.20
C ASN A 7 9.33 12.87 7.89
N LYS A 8 8.84 11.80 7.23
CA LYS A 8 8.80 10.43 7.75
C LYS A 8 8.06 10.29 9.08
N LYS A 9 7.09 11.16 9.33
CA LYS A 9 6.14 11.10 10.44
C LYS A 9 4.73 11.06 9.89
N LEU A 10 3.93 10.14 10.41
CA LEU A 10 2.49 10.07 10.19
C LEU A 10 1.80 10.65 11.41
N SER A 11 0.90 11.59 11.20
CA SER A 11 0.11 12.22 12.26
C SER A 11 -1.37 11.98 12.03
N ILE A 12 -2.09 11.62 13.09
CA ILE A 12 -3.53 11.42 13.11
C ILE A 12 -4.08 11.92 14.46
N ASN A 13 -4.93 12.94 14.44
CA ASN A 13 -5.33 13.66 15.65
C ASN A 13 -4.07 14.08 16.45
N HIS A 14 -3.95 13.67 17.72
CA HIS A 14 -2.78 13.94 18.58
C HIS A 14 -1.67 12.89 18.45
N TYR A 15 -1.91 11.78 17.76
CA TYR A 15 -0.92 10.71 17.61
C TYR A 15 0.08 11.07 16.50
N LYS A 16 1.35 10.85 16.80
CA LYS A 16 2.45 10.98 15.84
C LYS A 16 3.29 9.72 15.90
N VAL A 17 3.44 9.05 14.77
CA VAL A 17 4.25 7.84 14.66
C VAL A 17 5.28 7.99 13.55
N LYS A 18 6.43 7.32 13.70
CA LYS A 18 7.42 7.22 12.65
C LYS A 18 6.85 6.44 11.47
N CYS A 19 7.17 6.83 10.25
CA CYS A 19 6.82 6.08 9.06
C CYS A 19 7.99 6.03 8.07
N ALA A 20 8.02 4.99 7.26
CA ALA A 20 8.86 4.92 6.06
C ALA A 20 8.02 5.34 4.85
N VAL A 21 8.70 5.91 3.86
CA VAL A 21 8.13 6.33 2.57
C VAL A 21 9.05 5.85 1.44
N GLY A 22 8.69 6.12 0.21
CA GLY A 22 9.50 5.78 -0.95
C GLY A 22 10.97 6.24 -0.81
N LYS A 23 11.91 5.47 -1.33
CA LYS A 23 13.35 5.76 -1.23
C LYS A 23 13.71 7.18 -1.68
N ARG A 24 13.00 7.72 -2.67
CA ARG A 24 13.18 9.09 -3.18
C ARG A 24 12.26 10.12 -2.52
N GLY A 25 11.62 9.76 -1.39
CA GLY A 25 10.78 10.67 -0.61
C GLY A 25 9.36 10.79 -1.13
N ILE A 26 8.71 11.91 -0.75
CA ILE A 26 7.33 12.26 -1.16
C ILE A 26 7.42 13.30 -2.26
N GLY A 27 6.78 13.07 -3.40
CA GLY A 27 6.85 13.98 -4.53
C GLY A 27 5.86 13.65 -5.64
N ILE A 28 6.06 14.25 -6.81
CA ILE A 28 5.28 13.96 -8.00
C ILE A 28 5.72 12.60 -8.54
N LYS A 29 4.83 11.61 -8.44
CA LYS A 29 5.05 10.29 -8.99
C LYS A 29 4.81 10.33 -10.50
N ARG A 30 5.84 9.98 -11.28
CA ARG A 30 5.81 10.11 -12.74
C ARG A 30 5.68 8.78 -13.47
N ARG A 31 6.23 7.70 -12.89
CA ARG A 31 6.25 6.37 -13.54
C ARG A 31 6.21 5.24 -12.52
N GLU A 32 5.89 4.06 -13.01
CA GLU A 32 6.05 2.83 -12.22
C GLU A 32 7.53 2.65 -11.81
N GLY A 33 7.76 2.24 -10.57
CA GLY A 33 9.11 1.97 -10.07
C GLY A 33 10.00 3.20 -9.81
N ASP A 34 9.46 4.43 -9.79
CA ASP A 34 10.24 5.65 -9.54
C ASP A 34 10.64 5.87 -8.07
N LEU A 35 10.23 4.98 -7.19
CA LEU A 35 10.55 4.98 -5.75
C LEU A 35 10.03 6.22 -5.00
N ILE A 36 9.03 6.91 -5.54
CA ILE A 36 8.41 8.11 -4.95
C ILE A 36 7.07 7.73 -4.31
N THR A 37 6.85 8.16 -3.07
CA THR A 37 5.50 8.21 -2.49
C THR A 37 4.76 9.40 -3.06
N PRO A 38 3.59 9.22 -3.69
CA PRO A 38 2.92 10.32 -4.38
C PRO A 38 2.47 11.41 -3.40
N LYS A 39 2.86 12.66 -3.68
CA LYS A 39 2.34 13.85 -3.00
C LYS A 39 0.89 14.07 -3.41
N GLY A 40 0.02 14.34 -2.46
CA GLY A 40 -1.39 14.63 -2.74
C GLY A 40 -2.30 14.28 -1.58
N LYS A 41 -3.59 14.34 -1.83
CA LYS A 41 -4.66 14.01 -0.90
C LYS A 41 -5.38 12.75 -1.39
N TYR A 42 -5.32 11.69 -0.61
CA TYR A 42 -5.85 10.38 -0.98
C TYR A 42 -6.81 9.85 0.08
N LYS A 43 -7.77 9.03 -0.36
CA LYS A 43 -8.70 8.30 0.51
C LYS A 43 -8.23 6.86 0.66
N ILE A 44 -8.43 6.28 1.84
CA ILE A 44 -8.30 4.84 2.04
C ILE A 44 -9.58 4.20 1.48
N LYS A 45 -9.43 3.30 0.53
CA LYS A 45 -10.55 2.62 -0.14
C LYS A 45 -11.04 1.41 0.63
N CYS A 46 -10.11 0.58 1.08
CA CYS A 46 -10.39 -0.65 1.80
C CYS A 46 -9.16 -1.14 2.55
N ILE A 47 -9.36 -2.16 3.36
CA ILE A 47 -8.32 -2.82 4.15
C ILE A 47 -8.27 -4.29 3.74
N TYR A 48 -7.07 -4.79 3.42
CA TYR A 48 -6.78 -6.21 3.36
C TYR A 48 -6.01 -6.64 4.59
N TYR A 49 -6.30 -7.82 5.14
CA TYR A 49 -5.65 -8.27 6.37
C TYR A 49 -5.46 -9.79 6.43
N ARG A 50 -4.44 -10.22 7.13
CA ARG A 50 -4.16 -11.64 7.43
C ARG A 50 -5.06 -12.09 8.59
N LYS A 51 -6.19 -12.72 8.27
CA LYS A 51 -7.15 -13.21 9.27
C LYS A 51 -6.54 -14.17 10.28
N ASP A 52 -5.50 -14.91 9.85
CA ASP A 52 -4.74 -15.85 10.68
C ASP A 52 -3.75 -15.19 11.65
N ARG A 53 -3.47 -13.88 11.49
CA ARG A 53 -2.49 -13.13 12.30
C ARG A 53 -3.05 -11.87 12.96
N VAL A 54 -4.14 -11.35 12.44
CA VAL A 54 -4.77 -10.12 12.91
C VAL A 54 -6.22 -10.41 13.24
N THR A 55 -6.53 -10.42 14.54
CA THR A 55 -7.87 -10.68 15.06
C THR A 55 -8.44 -9.42 15.71
N ASN A 56 -9.76 -9.32 15.77
CA ASN A 56 -10.48 -8.34 16.60
C ASN A 56 -10.18 -6.85 16.35
N PHE A 57 -9.78 -6.45 15.14
CA PHE A 57 -9.76 -5.02 14.83
C PHE A 57 -11.11 -4.53 14.26
N LYS A 58 -11.54 -3.34 14.72
CA LYS A 58 -12.76 -2.69 14.26
C LYS A 58 -12.43 -1.63 13.21
N SER A 59 -13.22 -1.54 12.14
CA SER A 59 -13.10 -0.52 11.11
C SER A 59 -14.44 -0.23 10.46
N LYS A 60 -14.70 1.05 10.16
CA LYS A 60 -15.81 1.48 9.31
C LYS A 60 -15.52 1.31 7.81
N LEU A 61 -14.26 1.10 7.44
CA LEU A 61 -13.86 0.85 6.05
C LEU A 61 -14.14 -0.61 5.67
N PRO A 62 -14.47 -0.88 4.40
CA PRO A 62 -14.54 -2.23 3.89
C PRO A 62 -13.25 -2.99 4.18
N LYS A 63 -13.35 -4.21 4.72
CA LYS A 63 -12.19 -5.06 5.07
C LYS A 63 -12.35 -6.46 4.50
N PHE A 64 -11.27 -6.98 3.95
CA PHE A 64 -11.22 -8.26 3.27
C PHE A 64 -10.04 -9.11 3.76
N PRO A 65 -10.25 -10.41 4.01
CA PRO A 65 -9.14 -11.30 4.35
C PRO A 65 -8.20 -11.48 3.16
N ILE A 66 -6.90 -11.55 3.42
CA ILE A 66 -5.90 -11.91 2.43
C ILE A 66 -5.91 -13.43 2.25
N LEU A 67 -6.17 -13.89 1.04
CA LEU A 67 -6.11 -15.29 0.65
C LEU A 67 -4.72 -15.64 0.08
N LYS A 68 -4.38 -16.94 0.07
CA LYS A 68 -3.06 -17.43 -0.34
C LYS A 68 -2.70 -17.09 -1.80
N ASP A 69 -3.70 -16.97 -2.65
CA ASP A 69 -3.58 -16.71 -4.08
C ASP A 69 -3.71 -15.23 -4.47
N MET A 70 -3.84 -14.32 -3.47
CA MET A 70 -4.03 -12.89 -3.74
C MET A 70 -2.73 -12.15 -4.08
N GLY A 71 -2.82 -11.24 -5.05
CA GLY A 71 -1.79 -10.28 -5.40
C GLY A 71 -2.33 -8.99 -5.97
N TRP A 72 -1.46 -8.04 -6.21
CA TRP A 72 -1.78 -6.76 -6.83
C TRP A 72 -0.89 -6.55 -8.04
N CYS A 73 -1.49 -6.39 -9.21
CA CYS A 73 -0.76 -6.24 -10.46
C CYS A 73 -0.07 -4.88 -10.55
N ASP A 74 1.23 -4.89 -10.74
CA ASP A 74 2.08 -3.71 -10.91
C ASP A 74 2.79 -3.69 -12.27
N ASP A 75 2.34 -4.55 -13.21
CA ASP A 75 2.86 -4.61 -14.57
C ASP A 75 2.05 -3.74 -15.53
N PRO A 76 2.65 -2.66 -16.09
CA PRO A 76 1.94 -1.78 -17.03
C PRO A 76 1.47 -2.47 -18.32
N ALA A 77 2.05 -3.60 -18.69
CA ALA A 77 1.62 -4.36 -19.87
C ALA A 77 0.26 -5.05 -19.66
N SER A 78 -0.10 -5.31 -18.41
CA SER A 78 -1.35 -5.99 -18.06
C SER A 78 -2.58 -5.10 -18.22
N LYS A 79 -3.68 -5.68 -18.69
CA LYS A 79 -5.02 -5.06 -18.63
C LYS A 79 -5.54 -4.91 -17.19
N LYS A 80 -4.96 -5.67 -16.24
CA LYS A 80 -5.27 -5.58 -14.80
C LYS A 80 -4.25 -4.75 -14.02
N TYR A 81 -3.49 -3.88 -14.69
CA TYR A 81 -2.58 -2.96 -14.03
C TYR A 81 -3.27 -2.18 -12.90
N ASN A 82 -2.62 -2.09 -11.75
CA ASN A 82 -3.12 -1.46 -10.52
C ASN A 82 -4.45 -2.03 -10.01
N LYS A 83 -4.65 -3.34 -10.15
CA LYS A 83 -5.83 -4.07 -9.66
C LYS A 83 -5.42 -5.34 -8.91
N LEU A 84 -6.34 -5.80 -8.06
CA LEU A 84 -6.24 -7.10 -7.42
C LEU A 84 -6.26 -8.22 -8.47
N VAL A 85 -5.40 -9.21 -8.29
CA VAL A 85 -5.29 -10.40 -9.13
C VAL A 85 -5.17 -11.66 -8.27
N LYS A 86 -5.34 -12.82 -8.90
CA LYS A 86 -5.12 -14.12 -8.28
C LYS A 86 -3.99 -14.86 -8.98
N PHE A 87 -3.16 -15.53 -8.21
CA PHE A 87 -2.14 -16.43 -8.74
C PHE A 87 -2.72 -17.83 -9.03
N PRO A 88 -2.18 -18.55 -10.05
CA PRO A 88 -1.08 -18.16 -10.93
C PRO A 88 -1.48 -16.98 -11.85
N TYR A 89 -0.55 -16.06 -12.08
CA TYR A 89 -0.76 -14.87 -12.89
C TYR A 89 0.45 -14.63 -13.80
N GLN A 90 0.21 -14.38 -15.08
CA GLN A 90 1.25 -14.31 -16.11
C GLN A 90 2.06 -13.01 -16.13
N PHE A 91 1.51 -11.93 -15.55
CA PHE A 91 2.19 -10.64 -15.47
C PHE A 91 2.75 -10.42 -14.07
N ARG A 92 3.65 -9.45 -13.93
CA ARG A 92 4.21 -9.09 -12.62
C ARG A 92 3.11 -8.62 -11.67
N ALA A 93 3.14 -9.19 -10.46
CA ALA A 93 2.22 -8.82 -9.39
C ALA A 93 2.86 -9.02 -8.03
N GLU A 94 2.53 -8.15 -7.10
CA GLU A 94 2.99 -8.20 -5.72
C GLU A 94 2.12 -9.16 -4.91
N LYS A 95 2.74 -10.18 -4.28
CA LYS A 95 2.01 -11.16 -3.45
C LYS A 95 1.57 -10.53 -2.13
N PHE A 96 0.28 -10.67 -1.80
CA PHE A 96 -0.27 -10.21 -0.53
C PHE A 96 -0.04 -11.21 0.61
N PHE A 97 -0.16 -12.52 0.33
CA PHE A 97 0.06 -13.55 1.34
C PHE A 97 1.56 -13.83 1.51
N ARG A 98 2.19 -13.15 2.48
CA ARG A 98 3.63 -13.16 2.71
C ARG A 98 3.99 -13.97 3.96
N LYS A 99 5.22 -14.48 4.01
CA LYS A 99 5.80 -15.11 5.20
C LYS A 99 6.16 -14.08 6.28
N ASP A 100 6.66 -12.90 5.86
CA ASP A 100 6.89 -11.77 6.76
C ASP A 100 5.56 -11.10 7.18
N ASN A 101 5.64 -10.10 8.07
CA ASN A 101 4.47 -9.41 8.61
C ASN A 101 4.11 -8.11 7.88
N ILE A 102 4.84 -7.76 6.81
CA ILE A 102 4.69 -6.47 6.13
C ILE A 102 3.24 -6.23 5.67
N TYR A 103 2.59 -7.27 5.16
CA TYR A 103 1.21 -7.24 4.68
C TYR A 103 0.23 -7.94 5.62
N ASP A 104 0.51 -8.00 6.92
CA ASP A 104 -0.52 -8.44 7.88
C ASP A 104 -1.74 -7.52 7.86
N ILE A 105 -1.51 -6.21 7.61
CA ILE A 105 -2.54 -5.20 7.33
C ILE A 105 -2.08 -4.33 6.16
N VAL A 106 -2.96 -4.13 5.18
CA VAL A 106 -2.73 -3.29 3.99
C VAL A 106 -3.91 -2.37 3.80
N LEU A 107 -3.70 -1.06 3.90
CA LEU A 107 -4.70 -0.05 3.58
C LEU A 107 -4.45 0.45 2.16
N VAL A 108 -5.40 0.24 1.28
CA VAL A 108 -5.29 0.63 -0.13
C VAL A 108 -5.67 2.09 -0.29
N LEU A 109 -4.75 2.91 -0.79
CA LEU A 109 -5.02 4.30 -1.15
C LEU A 109 -5.61 4.39 -2.56
N ASN A 110 -6.46 5.39 -2.79
CA ASN A 110 -7.11 5.59 -4.09
C ASN A 110 -6.19 6.22 -5.15
N TYR A 111 -4.86 6.12 -4.96
CA TYR A 111 -3.92 6.59 -5.96
C TYR A 111 -4.04 5.80 -7.26
N ASN A 112 -4.24 6.48 -8.38
CA ASN A 112 -4.32 5.91 -9.72
C ASN A 112 -5.31 4.71 -9.85
N LEU A 113 -6.44 4.77 -9.15
CA LEU A 113 -7.47 3.72 -9.20
C LEU A 113 -8.67 4.08 -10.08
N ASN A 114 -8.94 5.38 -10.27
CA ASN A 114 -10.07 5.83 -11.09
C ASN A 114 -9.85 7.26 -11.62
N PRO A 115 -9.56 7.44 -12.93
CA PRO A 115 -9.22 6.38 -13.88
C PRO A 115 -7.84 5.79 -13.60
N ILE A 116 -7.59 4.55 -14.03
CA ILE A 116 -6.25 3.95 -14.01
C ILE A 116 -5.50 4.42 -15.26
N ILE A 117 -4.38 5.11 -15.03
CA ILE A 117 -3.45 5.52 -16.09
C ILE A 117 -2.25 4.59 -16.04
N LYS A 118 -2.02 3.83 -17.10
CA LYS A 118 -0.90 2.88 -17.19
C LYS A 118 0.43 3.59 -16.98
N SER A 119 1.35 2.92 -16.31
CA SER A 119 2.69 3.39 -15.99
C SER A 119 2.79 4.58 -15.02
N LYS A 120 1.69 5.16 -14.55
CA LYS A 120 1.71 6.28 -13.57
C LYS A 120 1.95 5.84 -12.13
N GLY A 121 2.18 4.57 -11.91
CA GLY A 121 2.41 3.97 -10.60
C GLY A 121 1.20 3.20 -10.09
N SER A 122 1.47 2.18 -9.31
CA SER A 122 0.50 1.23 -8.77
C SER A 122 0.81 0.89 -7.31
N ALA A 123 -0.08 0.14 -6.68
CA ALA A 123 0.14 -0.49 -5.38
C ALA A 123 0.60 0.51 -4.30
N ILE A 124 -0.05 1.67 -4.19
CA ILE A 124 0.25 2.64 -3.13
C ILE A 124 -0.59 2.31 -1.91
N PHE A 125 0.06 1.75 -0.90
CA PHE A 125 -0.55 1.25 0.33
C PHE A 125 0.02 1.93 1.57
N ILE A 126 -0.72 1.82 2.69
CA ILE A 126 -0.14 1.94 4.03
C ILE A 126 -0.07 0.51 4.59
N HIS A 127 1.11 0.08 5.01
CA HIS A 127 1.34 -1.27 5.51
C HIS A 127 2.31 -1.28 6.71
N ILE A 128 2.63 -2.46 7.25
CA ILE A 128 3.53 -2.59 8.39
C ILE A 128 4.99 -2.37 7.95
N ALA A 129 5.72 -1.58 8.72
CA ALA A 129 7.13 -1.28 8.47
C ALA A 129 8.03 -2.49 8.73
N LYS A 130 9.11 -2.60 7.96
CA LYS A 130 10.24 -3.47 8.31
C LYS A 130 10.91 -2.97 9.59
N LYS A 131 11.63 -3.87 10.29
CA LYS A 131 12.23 -3.61 11.60
C LYS A 131 12.94 -2.25 11.70
N ASP A 132 13.69 -1.84 10.69
CA ASP A 132 14.48 -0.59 10.70
C ASP A 132 13.83 0.55 9.92
N TYR A 133 12.52 0.48 9.64
CA TYR A 133 11.83 1.46 8.79
C TYR A 133 12.55 1.69 7.45
N LYS A 134 13.06 0.62 6.83
CA LYS A 134 13.65 0.69 5.51
C LYS A 134 12.70 1.35 4.52
N ASN A 135 13.27 2.18 3.64
CA ASN A 135 12.50 2.86 2.60
C ASN A 135 11.71 1.88 1.75
N THR A 136 10.57 2.32 1.26
CA THR A 136 9.67 1.55 0.39
C THR A 136 9.91 1.87 -1.09
N ALA A 137 9.19 1.20 -1.98
CA ALA A 137 9.14 1.54 -3.41
C ALA A 137 8.13 2.66 -3.73
N GLY A 138 7.41 3.18 -2.72
CA GLY A 138 6.41 4.24 -2.87
C GLY A 138 5.28 4.16 -1.84
N CYS A 139 5.10 3.03 -1.18
CA CYS A 139 4.16 2.84 -0.08
C CYS A 139 4.55 3.64 1.16
N ILE A 140 3.62 3.73 2.10
CA ILE A 140 3.85 4.24 3.44
C ILE A 140 3.92 3.06 4.40
N ALA A 141 4.94 2.97 5.25
CA ALA A 141 5.04 1.89 6.21
C ALA A 141 5.13 2.44 7.63
N ILE A 142 4.32 1.87 8.54
CA ILE A 142 4.22 2.26 9.96
C ILE A 142 4.39 1.04 10.87
N SER A 143 4.67 1.25 12.15
CA SER A 143 4.61 0.15 13.12
C SER A 143 3.21 -0.45 13.19
N LYS A 144 3.16 -1.72 13.57
CA LYS A 144 1.91 -2.42 13.87
C LYS A 144 1.28 -1.89 15.14
#